data_0bc7419e3488467e0b7d8d70e5a51bcd
#
_entry.id   0bc7419e3488467e0b7d8d70e5a51bcd
#
_cell.length_a   1.000
_cell.length_b   1.000
_cell.length_c   1.000
_cell.angle_alpha   90.00
_cell.angle_beta   90.00
_cell.angle_gamma   90.00
#
_symmetry.space_group_name_H-M   'P 1'
#
loop_
_entity.id
_entity.type
_entity.pdbx_description
1 polymer ?
#
loop_
_entity_poly.entity_id
_entity_poly.type
_entity_poly.pdbx_seq_one_letter_code
_entity_poly.pdbx_strand_id
1 'polypeptide(L)'
;AKPYDGEFQAGLTGKSNGQVGPGVTFGMKKHNAFRGAETLGLKVWGTYEWQTGADVPQDRALLNSYEYGANLSITWPRLMPFFLERRLHHRTTSTDIQLDARTMSRAGYFGRVSLSASLNYSIQKNSNIRHQFTLLSLDYQTLQHTTARFDSITNANQALYVSMRDQFVPSTEYTY
;
A
#
# COMPACT_ATOMS: atom_id res chain seq x y z
N ALA A 1 17.82 -16.85 -17.25
CA ALA A 1 17.04 -16.26 -16.14
C ALA A 1 15.58 -16.67 -16.33
N LYS A 2 14.90 -17.03 -15.24
CA LYS A 2 13.46 -17.34 -15.28
C LYS A 2 12.70 -16.05 -15.59
N PRO A 3 11.76 -16.05 -16.54
CA PRO A 3 11.01 -14.85 -16.89
C PRO A 3 9.95 -14.46 -15.85
N TYR A 4 9.59 -15.36 -14.98
CA TYR A 4 8.57 -15.17 -13.94
C TYR A 4 9.06 -15.65 -12.58
N ASP A 5 8.76 -14.85 -11.56
CA ASP A 5 8.89 -15.21 -10.15
C ASP A 5 7.50 -15.11 -9.49
N GLY A 6 7.16 -16.12 -8.71
CA GLY A 6 5.93 -16.17 -7.93
C GLY A 6 6.25 -16.26 -6.44
N GLU A 7 5.47 -15.56 -5.61
CA GLU A 7 5.56 -15.57 -4.16
C GLU A 7 4.17 -15.83 -3.58
N PHE A 8 4.10 -16.74 -2.63
CA PHE A 8 2.90 -16.99 -1.85
C PHE A 8 3.24 -16.97 -0.37
N GLN A 9 2.51 -16.18 0.40
CA GLN A 9 2.64 -16.11 1.84
C GLN A 9 1.27 -16.31 2.49
N ALA A 10 1.22 -17.11 3.54
CA ALA A 10 0.06 -17.25 4.40
C ALA A 10 0.51 -17.17 5.86
N GLY A 11 -0.26 -16.49 6.68
CA GLY A 11 0.09 -16.30 8.08
C GLY A 11 -1.11 -16.02 8.96
N LEU A 12 -0.88 -16.08 10.26
CA LEU A 12 -1.82 -15.66 11.28
C LEU A 12 -1.27 -14.42 11.98
N THR A 13 -2.11 -13.42 12.16
CA THR A 13 -1.77 -12.19 12.88
C THR A 13 -2.58 -12.12 14.16
N GLY A 14 -1.90 -11.89 15.29
CA GLY A 14 -2.54 -11.57 16.57
C GLY A 14 -2.17 -10.16 17.00
N LYS A 15 -3.15 -9.38 17.42
CA LYS A 15 -2.97 -8.00 17.91
C LYS A 15 -3.23 -7.92 19.41
N SER A 16 -2.56 -7.01 20.09
CA SER A 16 -2.72 -6.78 21.54
C SER A 16 -4.13 -6.35 21.97
N ASN A 17 -4.95 -5.91 21.02
CA ASN A 17 -6.36 -5.56 21.26
C ASN A 17 -7.33 -6.75 21.18
N GLY A 18 -6.81 -8.00 21.14
CA GLY A 18 -7.60 -9.21 21.08
C GLY A 18 -8.11 -9.57 19.67
N GLN A 19 -7.63 -8.93 18.62
CA GLN A 19 -7.94 -9.31 17.24
C GLN A 19 -6.96 -10.38 16.75
N VAL A 20 -7.50 -11.42 16.13
CA VAL A 20 -6.72 -12.51 15.53
C VAL A 20 -7.32 -12.83 14.16
N GLY A 21 -6.47 -13.18 13.20
CA GLY A 21 -6.99 -13.60 11.90
C GLY A 21 -5.93 -14.03 10.89
N PRO A 22 -6.36 -14.76 9.85
CA PRO A 22 -5.51 -15.17 8.76
C PRO A 22 -5.23 -14.01 7.80
N GLY A 23 -4.04 -14.05 7.21
CA GLY A 23 -3.66 -13.20 6.10
C GLY A 23 -3.02 -14.02 5.00
N VAL A 24 -3.32 -13.67 3.76
CA VAL A 24 -2.72 -14.28 2.58
C VAL A 24 -2.18 -13.20 1.66
N THR A 25 -1.06 -13.49 1.03
CA THR A 25 -0.43 -12.62 0.03
C THR A 25 0.00 -13.48 -1.14
N PHE A 26 -0.30 -13.02 -2.33
CA PHE A 26 0.17 -13.57 -3.59
C PHE A 26 0.91 -12.49 -4.37
N GLY A 27 2.14 -12.80 -4.80
CA GLY A 27 2.97 -11.91 -5.62
C GLY A 27 3.43 -12.61 -6.88
N MET A 28 3.49 -11.86 -7.98
CA MET A 28 4.06 -12.31 -9.25
C MET A 28 4.89 -11.19 -9.84
N LYS A 29 6.09 -11.55 -10.32
CA LYS A 29 6.97 -10.63 -11.04
C LYS A 29 7.29 -11.20 -12.40
N LYS A 30 7.24 -10.37 -13.43
CA LYS A 30 7.67 -10.69 -14.78
C LYS A 30 8.89 -9.84 -15.13
N HIS A 31 10.03 -10.48 -15.30
CA HIS A 31 11.24 -9.80 -15.72
C HIS A 31 11.27 -9.61 -17.24
N ASN A 32 11.85 -8.50 -17.66
CA ASN A 32 11.96 -8.12 -19.08
C ASN A 32 10.59 -8.08 -19.78
N ALA A 33 9.61 -7.43 -19.11
CA ALA A 33 8.21 -7.45 -19.53
C ALA A 33 8.00 -6.91 -20.95
N PHE A 34 8.75 -5.87 -21.33
CA PHE A 34 8.64 -5.15 -22.60
C PHE A 34 9.96 -5.17 -23.40
N ARG A 35 10.88 -6.11 -23.13
CA ARG A 35 12.19 -6.28 -23.77
C ARG A 35 13.22 -5.17 -23.50
N GLY A 36 13.01 -4.34 -22.46
CA GLY A 36 13.91 -3.28 -22.02
C GLY A 36 14.46 -3.50 -20.61
N ALA A 37 14.46 -4.76 -20.14
CA ALA A 37 14.86 -5.17 -18.79
C ALA A 37 13.94 -4.64 -17.66
N GLU A 38 12.74 -4.22 -18.00
CA GLU A 38 11.74 -3.80 -17.03
C GLU A 38 11.23 -4.99 -16.21
N THR A 39 10.90 -4.73 -14.97
CA THR A 39 10.21 -5.68 -14.11
C THR A 39 8.78 -5.20 -13.84
N LEU A 40 7.81 -6.01 -14.25
CA LEU A 40 6.40 -5.81 -13.92
C LEU A 40 6.08 -6.68 -12.71
N GLY A 41 5.57 -6.07 -11.65
CA GLY A 41 5.15 -6.73 -10.42
C GLY A 41 3.65 -6.56 -10.18
N LEU A 42 3.00 -7.63 -9.76
CA LEU A 42 1.63 -7.64 -9.23
C LEU A 42 1.66 -8.31 -7.87
N LYS A 43 1.08 -7.67 -6.87
CA LYS A 43 0.91 -8.22 -5.52
C LYS A 43 -0.53 -8.02 -5.09
N VAL A 44 -1.16 -9.07 -4.61
CA VAL A 44 -2.50 -9.01 -4.02
C VAL A 44 -2.44 -9.62 -2.63
N TRP A 45 -3.19 -9.03 -1.70
CA TRP A 45 -3.25 -9.53 -0.34
C TRP A 45 -4.64 -9.38 0.23
N GLY A 46 -4.91 -10.20 1.24
CA GLY A 46 -6.14 -10.12 2.01
C GLY A 46 -5.90 -10.57 3.44
N THR A 47 -6.52 -9.89 4.37
CA THR A 47 -6.54 -10.25 5.78
C THR A 47 -7.98 -10.24 6.28
N TYR A 48 -8.28 -11.15 7.15
CA TYR A 48 -9.55 -11.23 7.84
C TYR A 48 -9.29 -11.37 9.33
N GLU A 49 -9.90 -10.53 10.14
CA GLU A 49 -9.66 -10.50 11.58
C GLU A 49 -10.99 -10.55 12.32
N TRP A 50 -11.04 -11.38 13.35
CA TRP A 50 -12.16 -11.42 14.30
C TRP A 50 -11.68 -11.07 15.70
N GLN A 51 -12.59 -10.59 16.53
CA GLN A 51 -12.29 -10.28 17.91
C GLN A 51 -12.37 -11.54 18.76
N THR A 52 -11.34 -11.81 19.55
CA THR A 52 -11.30 -12.88 20.54
C THR A 52 -11.18 -12.28 21.92
N GLY A 53 -11.81 -12.91 22.94
CA GLY A 53 -11.72 -12.48 24.34
C GLY A 53 -12.99 -12.86 25.12
N ALA A 54 -12.81 -13.19 26.40
CA ALA A 54 -13.90 -13.60 27.28
C ALA A 54 -14.87 -12.46 27.67
N ASP A 55 -14.42 -11.20 27.55
CA ASP A 55 -15.19 -10.02 27.92
C ASP A 55 -15.87 -9.30 26.74
N VAL A 56 -15.95 -9.97 25.59
CA VAL A 56 -16.61 -9.39 24.42
C VAL A 56 -18.13 -9.62 24.56
N PRO A 57 -18.96 -8.57 24.72
CA PRO A 57 -20.42 -8.72 24.71
C PRO A 57 -20.83 -9.45 23.43
N GLN A 58 -21.83 -10.35 23.54
CA GLN A 58 -22.29 -11.19 22.41
C GLN A 58 -22.62 -10.37 21.15
N ASP A 59 -23.08 -9.14 21.31
CA ASP A 59 -23.31 -8.20 20.20
C ASP A 59 -22.02 -7.71 19.51
N ARG A 60 -20.86 -7.86 20.13
CA ARG A 60 -19.55 -7.48 19.56
C ARG A 60 -18.75 -8.65 19.01
N ALA A 61 -19.13 -9.88 19.28
CA ALA A 61 -18.46 -11.09 18.79
C ALA A 61 -18.47 -11.20 17.24
N LEU A 62 -19.27 -10.39 16.56
CA LEU A 62 -19.38 -10.33 15.11
C LEU A 62 -18.65 -9.12 14.48
N LEU A 63 -17.82 -8.42 15.24
CA LEU A 63 -17.04 -7.29 14.70
C LEU A 63 -15.83 -7.80 13.91
N ASN A 64 -16.12 -8.38 12.77
CA ASN A 64 -15.12 -8.84 11.83
C ASN A 64 -14.57 -7.66 11.04
N SER A 65 -13.26 -7.60 10.94
CA SER A 65 -12.57 -6.63 10.08
C SER A 65 -11.94 -7.38 8.93
N TYR A 66 -12.00 -6.82 7.75
CA TYR A 66 -11.27 -7.35 6.61
C TYR A 66 -10.55 -6.24 5.88
N GLU A 67 -9.42 -6.59 5.32
CA GLU A 67 -8.63 -5.71 4.48
C GLU A 67 -8.14 -6.52 3.28
N TYR A 68 -8.26 -5.96 2.11
CA TYR A 68 -7.68 -6.54 0.90
C TYR A 68 -7.17 -5.43 0.00
N GLY A 69 -6.19 -5.77 -0.80
CA GLY A 69 -5.61 -4.80 -1.71
C GLY A 69 -4.81 -5.44 -2.82
N ALA A 70 -4.42 -4.58 -3.74
CA ALA A 70 -3.56 -4.93 -4.86
C ALA A 70 -2.53 -3.82 -5.08
N ASN A 71 -1.31 -4.22 -5.42
CA ASN A 71 -0.23 -3.35 -5.85
C ASN A 71 0.21 -3.78 -7.24
N LEU A 72 0.31 -2.83 -8.15
CA LEU A 72 0.91 -2.97 -9.46
C LEU A 72 2.15 -2.11 -9.51
N SER A 73 3.31 -2.68 -9.89
CA SER A 73 4.57 -1.96 -10.00
C SER A 73 5.25 -2.21 -11.33
N ILE A 74 5.88 -1.17 -11.85
CA ILE A 74 6.75 -1.26 -13.03
C ILE A 74 8.06 -0.60 -12.65
N THR A 75 9.14 -1.36 -12.73
CA THR A 75 10.50 -0.88 -12.44
C THR A 75 11.35 -0.93 -13.70
N TRP A 76 11.90 0.20 -14.09
CA TRP A 76 12.91 0.32 -15.16
C TRP A 76 14.29 0.43 -14.53
N PRO A 77 15.30 -0.33 -15.00
CA PRO A 77 16.68 -0.24 -14.52
C PRO A 77 17.43 0.98 -15.10
N ARG A 78 16.73 2.09 -15.29
CA ARG A 78 17.23 3.35 -15.85
C ARG A 78 16.31 4.50 -15.51
N LEU A 79 16.78 5.73 -15.65
CA LEU A 79 15.92 6.90 -15.47
C LEU A 79 15.00 7.12 -16.68
N MET A 80 13.75 7.32 -16.41
CA MET A 80 12.75 7.74 -17.37
C MET A 80 12.37 9.21 -17.08
N PRO A 81 12.38 10.12 -18.06
CA PRO A 81 12.71 9.94 -19.48
C PRO A 81 14.21 9.85 -19.74
N PHE A 82 14.57 9.13 -20.78
CA PHE A 82 15.96 8.73 -21.13
C PHE A 82 16.96 9.88 -21.30
N PHE A 83 16.53 11.12 -21.54
CA PHE A 83 17.46 12.24 -21.68
C PHE A 83 18.13 12.62 -20.33
N LEU A 84 17.54 12.26 -19.20
CA LEU A 84 18.16 12.46 -17.89
C LEU A 84 19.36 11.54 -17.67
N GLU A 85 19.37 10.37 -18.29
CA GLU A 85 20.41 9.36 -18.11
C GLU A 85 21.75 9.78 -18.72
N ARG A 86 21.76 10.59 -19.77
CA ARG A 86 22.99 11.04 -20.46
C ARG A 86 24.01 11.74 -19.56
N ARG A 87 23.59 12.29 -18.44
CA ARG A 87 24.48 12.97 -17.47
C ARG A 87 24.96 12.07 -16.32
N LEU A 88 24.49 10.84 -16.24
CA LEU A 88 24.70 9.96 -15.06
C LEU A 88 25.45 8.66 -15.41
N HIS A 89 26.31 8.69 -16.42
CA HIS A 89 27.03 7.57 -17.06
C HIS A 89 27.78 6.74 -16.05
N HIS A 90 27.88 6.47 -15.03
CA HIS A 90 28.54 5.53 -14.10
C HIS A 90 27.74 5.28 -12.81
N ARG A 91 26.42 5.46 -12.85
CA ARG A 91 25.57 5.28 -11.68
C ARG A 91 24.49 4.26 -11.96
N THR A 92 24.18 3.43 -10.98
CA THR A 92 23.01 2.56 -11.07
C THR A 92 21.77 3.40 -10.81
N THR A 93 20.89 3.46 -11.78
CA THR A 93 19.67 4.26 -11.72
C THR A 93 18.45 3.36 -11.92
N SER A 94 17.34 3.72 -11.31
CA SER A 94 16.06 3.07 -11.57
C SER A 94 14.91 4.05 -11.46
N THR A 95 13.86 3.76 -12.21
CA THR A 95 12.55 4.43 -12.11
C THR A 95 11.52 3.38 -11.73
N ASP A 96 10.73 3.69 -10.74
CA ASP A 96 9.69 2.82 -10.23
C ASP A 96 8.35 3.56 -10.20
N ILE A 97 7.35 2.98 -10.86
CA ILE A 97 5.96 3.45 -10.80
C ILE A 97 5.16 2.40 -10.05
N GLN A 98 4.43 2.84 -9.03
CA GLN A 98 3.58 1.98 -8.22
C GLN A 98 2.16 2.53 -8.20
N LEU A 99 1.21 1.61 -8.30
CA LEU A 99 -0.22 1.85 -8.13
C LEU A 99 -0.72 0.90 -7.06
N ASP A 100 -1.33 1.45 -6.03
CA ASP A 100 -1.89 0.70 -4.91
C ASP A 100 -3.38 0.96 -4.79
N ALA A 101 -4.14 -0.09 -4.59
CA ALA A 101 -5.55 -0.03 -4.24
C ALA A 101 -5.80 -0.89 -3.02
N ARG A 102 -6.43 -0.32 -2.01
CA ARG A 102 -6.71 -1.00 -0.75
C ARG A 102 -8.11 -0.68 -0.27
N THR A 103 -8.81 -1.69 0.16
CA THR A 103 -10.10 -1.57 0.82
C THR A 103 -10.01 -2.19 2.21
N MET A 104 -10.44 -1.44 3.21
CA MET A 104 -10.51 -1.88 4.59
C MET A 104 -11.94 -1.69 5.10
N SER A 105 -12.50 -2.69 5.72
CA SER A 105 -13.77 -2.60 6.44
C SER A 105 -13.57 -2.97 7.90
N ARG A 106 -14.04 -2.12 8.78
CA ARG A 106 -14.18 -2.39 10.20
C ARG A 106 -15.66 -2.50 10.53
N ALA A 107 -16.11 -3.72 10.70
CA ALA A 107 -17.52 -4.00 10.99
C ALA A 107 -18.01 -3.21 12.19
N GLY A 108 -19.17 -2.59 12.07
CA GLY A 108 -19.77 -1.75 13.09
C GLY A 108 -19.23 -0.31 13.17
N TYR A 109 -18.26 0.08 12.33
CA TYR A 109 -17.71 1.44 12.31
C TYR A 109 -17.71 2.06 10.91
N PHE A 110 -16.82 1.65 10.04
CA PHE A 110 -16.66 2.26 8.71
C PHE A 110 -15.98 1.35 7.70
N GLY A 111 -16.19 1.65 6.43
CA GLY A 111 -15.38 1.15 5.31
C GLY A 111 -14.52 2.27 4.74
N ARG A 112 -13.28 1.96 4.33
CA ARG A 112 -12.37 2.90 3.68
C ARG A 112 -11.80 2.29 2.42
N VAL A 113 -11.77 3.08 1.36
CA VAL A 113 -11.02 2.79 0.15
C VAL A 113 -9.85 3.77 0.06
N SER A 114 -8.68 3.25 -0.24
CA SER A 114 -7.48 4.04 -0.46
C SER A 114 -6.89 3.68 -1.82
N LEU A 115 -6.58 4.68 -2.61
CA LEU A 115 -5.89 4.56 -3.88
C LEU A 115 -4.63 5.41 -3.81
N SER A 116 -3.48 4.84 -4.16
CA SER A 116 -2.26 5.61 -4.27
C SER A 116 -1.50 5.33 -5.56
N ALA A 117 -0.83 6.36 -6.05
CA ALA A 117 0.04 6.28 -7.21
C ALA A 117 1.34 7.01 -6.90
N SER A 118 2.48 6.38 -7.16
CA SER A 118 3.77 7.00 -6.93
C SER A 118 4.74 6.81 -8.07
N LEU A 119 5.61 7.81 -8.28
CA LEU A 119 6.72 7.81 -9.21
C LEU A 119 8.01 8.06 -8.44
N ASN A 120 8.87 7.05 -8.40
CA ASN A 120 10.09 7.06 -7.62
C ASN A 120 11.31 6.94 -8.53
N TYR A 121 12.34 7.72 -8.22
CA TYR A 121 13.66 7.62 -8.81
C TYR A 121 14.68 7.17 -7.77
N SER A 122 15.52 6.23 -8.12
CA SER A 122 16.66 5.83 -7.31
C SER A 122 17.94 6.01 -8.10
N ILE A 123 18.91 6.69 -7.50
CA ILE A 123 20.23 6.93 -8.07
C ILE A 123 21.27 6.47 -7.06
N GLN A 124 21.96 5.40 -7.38
CA GLN A 124 23.01 4.86 -6.53
C GLN A 124 24.37 5.28 -7.07
N LYS A 125 25.09 6.08 -6.31
CA LYS A 125 26.43 6.55 -6.68
C LYS A 125 27.50 5.52 -6.37
N ASN A 126 27.43 4.90 -5.20
CA ASN A 126 28.35 3.87 -4.70
C ASN A 126 27.56 2.87 -3.87
N SER A 127 28.20 1.80 -3.38
CA SER A 127 27.55 0.82 -2.48
C SER A 127 26.95 1.45 -1.21
N ASN A 128 27.45 2.62 -0.78
CA ASN A 128 27.07 3.26 0.49
C ASN A 128 26.19 4.51 0.32
N ILE A 129 26.02 5.03 -0.90
CA ILE A 129 25.29 6.26 -1.16
C ILE A 129 24.19 5.98 -2.16
N ARG A 130 22.94 6.14 -1.71
CA ARG A 130 21.73 6.01 -2.52
C ARG A 130 20.84 7.24 -2.31
N HIS A 131 20.52 7.92 -3.40
CA HIS A 131 19.53 8.98 -3.40
C HIS A 131 18.19 8.40 -3.89
N GLN A 132 17.15 8.58 -3.12
CA GLN A 132 15.79 8.22 -3.50
C GLN A 132 14.96 9.50 -3.58
N PHE A 133 14.27 9.66 -4.68
CA PHE A 133 13.44 10.82 -4.93
C PHE A 133 12.06 10.37 -5.40
N THR A 134 11.06 10.56 -4.57
CA THR A 134 9.66 10.40 -4.93
C THR A 134 9.20 11.70 -5.57
N LEU A 135 9.18 11.72 -6.89
CA LEU A 135 8.80 12.93 -7.65
C LEU A 135 7.35 13.31 -7.40
N LEU A 136 6.49 12.31 -7.34
CA LEU A 136 5.07 12.49 -7.11
C LEU A 136 4.52 11.27 -6.39
N SER A 137 3.83 11.50 -5.29
CA SER A 137 2.94 10.54 -4.66
C SER A 137 1.56 11.17 -4.52
N LEU A 138 0.56 10.47 -5.02
CA LEU A 138 -0.85 10.87 -4.96
C LEU A 138 -1.58 9.85 -4.10
N ASP A 139 -2.09 10.28 -2.97
CA ASP A 139 -2.87 9.45 -2.07
C ASP A 139 -4.30 9.95 -2.02
N TYR A 140 -5.24 9.10 -2.40
CA TYR A 140 -6.67 9.36 -2.31
C TYR A 140 -7.30 8.37 -1.33
N GLN A 141 -8.03 8.90 -0.35
CA GLN A 141 -8.75 8.12 0.63
C GLN A 141 -10.20 8.58 0.71
N THR A 142 -11.12 7.64 0.71
CA THR A 142 -12.55 7.91 0.87
C THR A 142 -13.19 6.93 1.85
N LEU A 143 -14.12 7.43 2.65
CA LEU A 143 -14.99 6.63 3.50
C LEU A 143 -16.19 6.16 2.68
N GLN A 144 -16.45 4.84 2.70
CA GLN A 144 -17.59 4.24 2.02
C GLN A 144 -18.58 3.84 3.08
N HIS A 145 -19.13 3.68 3.76
CA HIS A 145 -20.09 3.22 4.76
C HIS A 145 -19.70 3.64 6.16
N THR A 146 -20.44 4.59 6.68
CA THR A 146 -20.43 4.93 8.10
C THR A 146 -21.67 4.35 8.77
N THR A 147 -21.51 3.95 10.02
CA THR A 147 -22.65 3.54 10.86
C THR A 147 -23.08 4.69 11.74
N ALA A 148 -24.36 4.72 12.16
CA ALA A 148 -24.87 5.73 13.08
C ALA A 148 -24.02 5.85 14.36
N ARG A 149 -23.41 4.77 14.81
CA ARG A 149 -22.49 4.75 15.94
C ARG A 149 -21.19 5.48 15.64
N PHE A 150 -20.63 5.31 14.46
CA PHE A 150 -19.44 6.03 14.01
C PHE A 150 -19.75 7.52 13.86
N ASP A 151 -20.89 7.87 13.27
CA ASP A 151 -21.32 9.25 13.10
C ASP A 151 -21.52 9.97 14.44
N SER A 152 -22.03 9.28 15.46
CA SER A 152 -22.15 9.87 16.80
C SER A 152 -20.79 10.12 17.46
N ILE A 153 -19.80 9.25 17.25
CA ILE A 153 -18.44 9.40 17.81
C ILE A 153 -17.70 10.53 17.07
N THR A 154 -17.82 10.61 15.76
CA THR A 154 -17.16 11.65 14.95
C THR A 154 -17.79 13.03 15.16
N ASN A 155 -19.09 13.11 15.34
CA ASN A 155 -19.77 14.36 15.68
C ASN A 155 -19.41 14.89 17.08
N ALA A 156 -19.07 14.00 18.01
CA ALA A 156 -18.59 14.37 19.34
C ALA A 156 -17.12 14.83 19.34
N ASN A 157 -16.34 14.50 18.29
CA ASN A 157 -14.91 14.84 18.20
C ASN A 157 -14.57 15.37 16.82
N GLN A 158 -14.50 16.69 16.70
CA GLN A 158 -14.25 17.39 15.44
C GLN A 158 -12.88 17.07 14.81
N ALA A 159 -11.87 16.75 15.63
CA ALA A 159 -10.56 16.35 15.11
C ALA A 159 -10.62 14.98 14.40
N LEU A 160 -11.38 14.04 14.96
CA LEU A 160 -11.67 12.75 14.33
C LEU A 160 -12.46 12.92 13.03
N TYR A 161 -13.47 13.78 13.03
CA TYR A 161 -14.27 14.08 11.85
C TYR A 161 -13.41 14.58 10.69
N VAL A 162 -12.49 15.53 10.94
CA VAL A 162 -11.60 16.09 9.92
C VAL A 162 -10.61 15.05 9.40
N SER A 163 -10.04 14.22 10.29
CA SER A 163 -9.06 13.18 9.91
C SER A 163 -9.66 12.00 9.15
N MET A 164 -10.97 11.83 9.22
CA MET A 164 -11.69 10.73 8.58
C MET A 164 -12.41 11.13 7.27
N ARG A 165 -12.37 12.41 6.88
CA ARG A 165 -12.96 12.86 5.62
C ARG A 165 -12.19 12.35 4.42
N ASP A 166 -12.82 12.45 3.26
CA ASP A 166 -12.16 12.21 1.99
C ASP A 166 -10.94 13.12 1.86
N GLN A 167 -9.81 12.51 1.57
CA GLN A 167 -8.53 13.21 1.49
C GLN A 167 -7.85 12.90 0.17
N PHE A 168 -7.32 13.94 -0.43
CA PHE A 168 -6.39 13.83 -1.55
C PHE A 168 -5.10 14.54 -1.16
N VAL A 169 -4.01 13.77 -1.05
CA VAL A 169 -2.73 14.25 -0.55
C VAL A 169 -1.66 14.03 -1.62
N PRO A 170 -1.29 15.06 -2.38
CA PRO A 170 -0.07 15.03 -3.18
C PRO A 170 1.14 15.26 -2.29
N SER A 171 2.20 14.49 -2.49
CA SER A 171 3.45 14.64 -1.77
C SER A 171 4.67 14.41 -2.66
N THR A 172 5.79 14.98 -2.24
CA THR A 172 7.12 14.78 -2.83
C THR A 172 8.09 14.51 -1.70
N GLU A 173 8.96 13.53 -1.86
CA GLU A 173 9.90 13.14 -0.82
C GLU A 173 11.30 12.95 -1.40
N TYR A 174 12.32 13.33 -0.61
CA TYR A 174 13.71 13.05 -0.91
C TYR A 174 14.38 12.39 0.28
N THR A 175 15.04 11.27 0.04
CA THR A 175 15.79 10.52 1.04
C THR A 175 17.23 10.33 0.57
N TYR A 176 18.18 10.57 1.48
CA TYR A 176 19.61 10.44 1.25
C TYR A 176 20.20 9.37 2.18
#